data_6710833d85cb42b3247acfb55a38002f
#
_entry.id   6710833d85cb42b3247acfb55a38002f
#
_cell.length_a   1.000
_cell.length_b   1.000
_cell.length_c   1.000
_cell.angle_alpha   90.00
_cell.angle_beta   90.00
_cell.angle_gamma   90.00
#
_symmetry.space_group_name_H-M   'P 1'
#
loop_
_entity.id
_entity.type
_entity.pdbx_description
1 polymer ?
#
loop_
_entity_poly.entity_id
_entity_poly.type
_entity_poly.pdbx_seq_one_letter_code
_entity_poly.pdbx_strand_id
1 'polypeptide(L)'
;TIIRVVQAAYHYTHWPTLLMGALAFGIMYGLKRISPKIPNVLVAVAVTIFISWTFGFQHDAEIDISALQSPRAHELISAFNKAVDIIPRLAEERTQASVEVEKAKASNDIVAVLDAEHEANVLHIKLEGAKEEAYQYREHIRALLFKCIEQSDGSLRFYLANDVPTEADSDGRIWRVKVGNKPIRTDAVVMTGGGDVVGEIPRGLPSLTVPQVQFKVILHLLPFAAIISLLGFMEAISIAKAMAAKTGQRLDPNQELIGQGLANMFGAIGKSYPTSGSFSRSAVNLQAGAVSGLSSVFTSLTVVIVLFFLTPLLYHLPQSVLAAVIMMAVIGLLNVSGFIHAWRAQWYDGAISIISCVCTLAFAPHLDKGIMVGVILSVLVFLYKSMRPTVASLARHSDQSFRCVTTHDLKECRYISMVRFDGPLFFANASYLEDQIMKLMLTKNKLRHIIIVSNGINDIDASGEETLSLLVDRIRSAGIDISLSGVNEAVMKVLKRTHFPEKIGEDHIYPTMEAAISDIHGKTHKDVEEKFCPLVTVCRTA
;
A
#
# COMPACT_ATOMS: atom_id res chain seq x y z
N THR A 1 -10.49 6.86 -14.58
CA THR A 1 -9.41 6.37 -15.48
C THR A 1 -9.68 4.96 -15.98
N ILE A 2 -9.95 3.96 -15.12
CA ILE A 2 -10.18 2.55 -15.51
C ILE A 2 -11.37 2.43 -16.46
N ILE A 3 -12.51 3.05 -16.15
CA ILE A 3 -13.72 3.03 -17.00
C ILE A 3 -13.41 3.61 -18.39
N ARG A 4 -12.68 4.73 -18.47
CA ARG A 4 -12.29 5.35 -19.75
C ARG A 4 -11.39 4.43 -20.59
N VAL A 5 -10.44 3.72 -19.94
CA VAL A 5 -9.57 2.75 -20.64
C VAL A 5 -10.39 1.57 -21.21
N VAL A 6 -11.33 1.05 -20.44
CA VAL A 6 -12.22 -0.04 -20.89
C VAL A 6 -13.10 0.42 -22.07
N GLN A 7 -13.68 1.62 -22.00
CA GLN A 7 -14.46 2.19 -23.09
C GLN A 7 -13.62 2.39 -24.35
N ALA A 8 -12.41 2.94 -24.22
CA ALA A 8 -11.50 3.12 -25.35
C ALA A 8 -11.07 1.77 -25.94
N ALA A 9 -10.80 0.76 -25.12
CA ALA A 9 -10.49 -0.58 -25.59
C ALA A 9 -11.66 -1.19 -26.38
N TYR A 10 -12.91 -0.99 -25.95
CA TYR A 10 -14.08 -1.52 -26.66
C TYR A 10 -14.27 -0.89 -28.05
N HIS A 11 -14.04 0.43 -28.18
CA HIS A 11 -14.30 1.15 -29.43
C HIS A 11 -13.11 1.20 -30.40
N TYR A 12 -11.86 1.14 -29.87
CA TYR A 12 -10.65 1.46 -30.65
C TYR A 12 -9.62 0.33 -30.68
N THR A 13 -10.02 -0.92 -30.39
CA THR A 13 -9.08 -2.05 -30.37
C THR A 13 -8.51 -2.33 -31.77
N HIS A 14 -7.18 -2.25 -31.86
CA HIS A 14 -6.45 -2.72 -33.04
C HIS A 14 -6.17 -4.21 -32.91
N TRP A 15 -6.90 -5.03 -33.66
CA TRP A 15 -6.87 -6.49 -33.56
C TRP A 15 -5.48 -7.12 -33.69
N PRO A 16 -4.59 -6.67 -34.63
CA PRO A 16 -3.24 -7.20 -34.73
C PRO A 16 -2.41 -6.97 -33.43
N THR A 17 -2.60 -5.82 -32.77
CA THR A 17 -1.94 -5.50 -31.50
C THR A 17 -2.43 -6.41 -30.38
N LEU A 18 -3.74 -6.67 -30.31
CA LEU A 18 -4.32 -7.59 -29.35
C LEU A 18 -3.81 -9.03 -29.56
N LEU A 19 -3.79 -9.48 -30.83
CA LEU A 19 -3.28 -10.81 -31.19
C LEU A 19 -1.80 -10.98 -30.82
N MET A 20 -0.97 -9.96 -31.05
CA MET A 20 0.45 -9.98 -30.69
C MET A 20 0.64 -10.08 -29.17
N GLY A 21 -0.13 -9.32 -28.39
CA GLY A 21 -0.13 -9.42 -26.93
C GLY A 21 -0.63 -10.77 -26.43
N ALA A 22 -1.71 -11.30 -27.01
CA ALA A 22 -2.27 -12.61 -26.67
C ALA A 22 -1.29 -13.75 -27.01
N LEU A 23 -0.60 -13.66 -28.16
CA LEU A 23 0.44 -14.59 -28.55
C LEU A 23 1.60 -14.61 -27.54
N ALA A 24 2.10 -13.42 -27.16
CA ALA A 24 3.15 -13.30 -26.16
C ALA A 24 2.73 -13.92 -24.82
N PHE A 25 1.51 -13.60 -24.36
CA PHE A 25 0.95 -14.17 -23.13
C PHE A 25 0.82 -15.70 -23.24
N GLY A 26 0.32 -16.21 -24.36
CA GLY A 26 0.19 -17.65 -24.61
C GLY A 26 1.53 -18.40 -24.60
N ILE A 27 2.55 -17.83 -25.25
CA ILE A 27 3.91 -18.38 -25.23
C ILE A 27 4.46 -18.43 -23.78
N MET A 28 4.35 -17.32 -23.04
CA MET A 28 4.84 -17.25 -21.66
C MET A 28 4.11 -18.23 -20.74
N TYR A 29 2.78 -18.29 -20.84
CA TYR A 29 1.95 -19.19 -20.03
C TYR A 29 2.21 -20.66 -20.38
N GLY A 30 2.28 -21.00 -21.65
CA GLY A 30 2.55 -22.36 -22.13
C GLY A 30 3.93 -22.85 -21.72
N LEU A 31 4.98 -22.07 -21.96
CA LEU A 31 6.35 -22.43 -21.58
C LEU A 31 6.51 -22.57 -20.06
N LYS A 32 5.85 -21.71 -19.29
CA LYS A 32 5.87 -21.82 -17.82
C LYS A 32 5.27 -23.13 -17.32
N ARG A 33 4.28 -23.70 -18.04
CA ARG A 33 3.69 -25.00 -17.72
C ARG A 33 4.53 -26.20 -18.17
N ILE A 34 5.15 -26.07 -19.35
CA ILE A 34 5.91 -27.17 -19.97
C ILE A 34 7.27 -27.32 -19.27
N SER A 35 8.01 -26.23 -19.11
CA SER A 35 9.33 -26.27 -18.46
C SER A 35 9.64 -24.94 -17.77
N PRO A 36 9.59 -24.89 -16.43
CA PRO A 36 9.95 -23.68 -15.65
C PRO A 36 11.40 -23.22 -15.85
N LYS A 37 12.28 -24.07 -16.40
CA LYS A 37 13.70 -23.75 -16.66
C LYS A 37 13.90 -22.87 -17.89
N ILE A 38 12.95 -22.87 -18.82
CA ILE A 38 13.05 -22.05 -20.04
C ILE A 38 12.69 -20.62 -19.69
N PRO A 39 13.49 -19.62 -20.09
CA PRO A 39 13.20 -18.20 -19.87
C PRO A 39 12.03 -17.76 -20.76
N ASN A 40 10.82 -18.04 -20.30
CA ASN A 40 9.57 -17.85 -21.05
C ASN A 40 9.37 -16.43 -21.57
N VAL A 41 9.76 -15.41 -20.78
CA VAL A 41 9.69 -14.00 -21.18
C VAL A 41 10.65 -13.72 -22.34
N LEU A 42 11.90 -14.21 -22.25
CA LEU A 42 12.90 -14.01 -23.30
C LEU A 42 12.45 -14.63 -24.62
N VAL A 43 11.93 -15.86 -24.57
CA VAL A 43 11.42 -16.55 -25.77
C VAL A 43 10.23 -15.79 -26.36
N ALA A 44 9.27 -15.36 -25.55
CA ALA A 44 8.12 -14.58 -26.03
C ALA A 44 8.57 -13.27 -26.69
N VAL A 45 9.47 -12.54 -26.06
CA VAL A 45 10.04 -11.29 -26.60
C VAL A 45 10.79 -11.54 -27.90
N ALA A 46 11.68 -12.55 -27.99
CA ALA A 46 12.45 -12.85 -29.20
C ALA A 46 11.54 -13.24 -30.36
N VAL A 47 10.57 -14.12 -30.14
CA VAL A 47 9.60 -14.55 -31.17
C VAL A 47 8.76 -13.38 -31.66
N THR A 48 8.25 -12.55 -30.75
CA THR A 48 7.40 -11.43 -31.13
C THR A 48 8.16 -10.28 -31.80
N ILE A 49 9.43 -10.04 -31.44
CA ILE A 49 10.32 -9.12 -32.17
C ILE A 49 10.55 -9.64 -33.59
N PHE A 50 10.82 -10.92 -33.75
CA PHE A 50 11.04 -11.53 -35.07
C PHE A 50 9.79 -11.41 -35.96
N ILE A 51 8.61 -11.69 -35.40
CA ILE A 51 7.33 -11.53 -36.12
C ILE A 51 7.10 -10.05 -36.46
N SER A 52 7.32 -9.14 -35.50
CA SER A 52 7.15 -7.70 -35.68
C SER A 52 8.05 -7.16 -36.79
N TRP A 53 9.29 -7.62 -36.85
CA TRP A 53 10.27 -7.24 -37.85
C TRP A 53 9.91 -7.79 -39.25
N THR A 54 9.57 -9.09 -39.37
CA THR A 54 9.26 -9.74 -40.65
C THR A 54 7.97 -9.23 -41.29
N PHE A 55 6.94 -8.94 -40.51
CA PHE A 55 5.65 -8.47 -41.01
C PHE A 55 5.54 -6.94 -41.04
N GLY A 56 6.61 -6.21 -40.68
CA GLY A 56 6.56 -4.76 -40.63
C GLY A 56 5.39 -4.29 -39.76
N PHE A 57 5.35 -4.71 -38.49
CA PHE A 57 4.21 -4.47 -37.60
C PHE A 57 3.99 -2.98 -37.32
N GLN A 58 5.04 -2.17 -37.32
CA GLN A 58 5.00 -0.73 -37.17
C GLN A 58 4.82 -0.07 -38.53
N HIS A 59 3.81 0.79 -38.64
CA HIS A 59 3.60 1.68 -39.79
C HIS A 59 3.39 3.08 -39.26
N ASP A 60 4.47 3.84 -39.16
CA ASP A 60 4.44 5.26 -38.82
C ASP A 60 4.88 6.07 -40.06
N ALA A 61 4.26 7.22 -40.27
CA ALA A 61 4.65 8.17 -41.30
C ALA A 61 4.76 9.55 -40.67
N GLU A 62 5.88 10.26 -40.93
CA GLU A 62 5.99 11.66 -40.59
C GLU A 62 5.55 12.50 -41.80
N ILE A 63 4.61 13.40 -41.57
CA ILE A 63 4.01 14.22 -42.62
C ILE A 63 3.90 15.68 -42.18
N ASP A 64 3.90 16.58 -43.14
CA ASP A 64 3.48 17.96 -42.88
C ASP A 64 1.95 18.00 -42.66
N ILE A 65 1.50 18.93 -41.80
CA ILE A 65 0.07 19.07 -41.48
C ILE A 65 -0.81 19.28 -42.72
N SER A 66 -0.26 19.88 -43.81
CA SER A 66 -0.96 20.07 -45.08
C SER A 66 -1.33 18.76 -45.79
N ALA A 67 -0.67 17.65 -45.46
CA ALA A 67 -1.01 16.32 -45.97
C ALA A 67 -2.29 15.75 -45.32
N LEU A 68 -2.73 16.31 -44.18
CA LEU A 68 -4.04 16.00 -43.60
C LEU A 68 -5.14 16.77 -44.30
N GLN A 69 -5.94 16.08 -45.09
CA GLN A 69 -7.05 16.68 -45.85
C GLN A 69 -8.33 16.78 -44.99
N SER A 70 -8.19 17.44 -43.81
CA SER A 70 -9.28 17.62 -42.84
C SER A 70 -9.14 18.94 -42.09
N PRO A 71 -9.98 19.95 -42.39
CA PRO A 71 -9.98 21.20 -41.62
C PRO A 71 -10.24 21.00 -40.15
N ARG A 72 -11.08 20.04 -39.80
CA ARG A 72 -11.38 19.68 -38.40
C ARG A 72 -10.14 19.15 -37.67
N ALA A 73 -9.29 18.37 -38.30
CA ALA A 73 -8.04 17.90 -37.71
C ALA A 73 -7.05 19.06 -37.46
N HIS A 74 -6.93 19.99 -38.38
CA HIS A 74 -6.10 21.19 -38.24
C HIS A 74 -6.56 22.05 -37.09
N GLU A 75 -7.87 22.30 -36.97
CA GLU A 75 -8.45 23.08 -35.83
C GLU A 75 -8.17 22.40 -34.48
N LEU A 76 -8.43 21.10 -34.36
CA LEU A 76 -8.21 20.34 -33.15
C LEU A 76 -6.71 20.30 -32.74
N ILE A 77 -5.81 20.11 -33.72
CA ILE A 77 -4.36 20.12 -33.46
C ILE A 77 -3.89 21.52 -32.99
N SER A 78 -4.40 22.58 -33.64
CA SER A 78 -4.08 23.96 -33.22
C SER A 78 -4.59 24.26 -31.81
N ALA A 79 -5.82 23.89 -31.49
CA ALA A 79 -6.43 24.06 -30.17
C ALA A 79 -5.68 23.26 -29.09
N PHE A 80 -5.33 22.00 -29.39
CA PHE A 80 -4.52 21.16 -28.52
C PHE A 80 -3.15 21.79 -28.22
N ASN A 81 -2.44 22.23 -29.24
CA ASN A 81 -1.14 22.85 -29.07
C ASN A 81 -1.21 24.10 -28.19
N LYS A 82 -2.20 24.97 -28.42
CA LYS A 82 -2.43 26.15 -27.56
C LYS A 82 -2.68 25.77 -26.11
N ALA A 83 -3.52 24.75 -25.86
CA ALA A 83 -3.81 24.31 -24.50
C ALA A 83 -2.58 23.69 -23.81
N VAL A 84 -1.76 22.94 -24.54
CA VAL A 84 -0.54 22.31 -23.99
C VAL A 84 0.56 23.35 -23.75
N ASP A 85 0.72 24.35 -24.62
CA ASP A 85 1.77 25.38 -24.51
C ASP A 85 1.58 26.31 -23.28
N ILE A 86 0.34 26.46 -22.83
CA ILE A 86 0.02 27.27 -21.64
C ILE A 86 0.35 26.52 -20.34
N ILE A 87 0.33 25.18 -20.34
CA ILE A 87 0.52 24.36 -19.11
C ILE A 87 1.85 24.63 -18.40
N PRO A 88 3.04 24.65 -19.08
CA PRO A 88 4.31 24.92 -18.42
C PRO A 88 4.35 26.29 -17.76
N ARG A 89 3.82 27.31 -18.43
CA ARG A 89 3.75 28.68 -17.91
C ARG A 89 2.88 28.76 -16.65
N LEU A 90 1.67 28.19 -16.69
CA LEU A 90 0.79 28.17 -15.53
C LEU A 90 1.38 27.36 -14.36
N ALA A 91 2.12 26.29 -14.66
CA ALA A 91 2.82 25.51 -13.65
C ALA A 91 3.95 26.32 -12.99
N GLU A 92 4.68 27.13 -13.75
CA GLU A 92 5.71 28.02 -13.23
C GLU A 92 5.11 29.14 -12.38
N GLU A 93 4.08 29.83 -12.89
CA GLU A 93 3.34 30.88 -12.16
C GLU A 93 2.78 30.35 -10.84
N ARG A 94 2.18 29.15 -10.84
CA ARG A 94 1.71 28.48 -9.62
C ARG A 94 2.85 28.19 -8.64
N THR A 95 4.02 27.78 -9.14
CA THR A 95 5.17 27.52 -8.28
C THR A 95 5.67 28.80 -7.63
N GLN A 96 5.70 29.91 -8.37
CA GLN A 96 6.04 31.24 -7.85
C GLN A 96 5.03 31.70 -6.80
N ALA A 97 3.73 31.58 -7.07
CA ALA A 97 2.68 31.89 -6.09
C ALA A 97 2.80 31.05 -4.82
N SER A 98 3.16 29.76 -4.92
CA SER A 98 3.40 28.92 -3.74
C SER A 98 4.60 29.41 -2.91
N VAL A 99 5.63 29.98 -3.51
CA VAL A 99 6.76 30.59 -2.80
C VAL A 99 6.31 31.87 -2.09
N GLU A 100 5.42 32.66 -2.69
CA GLU A 100 4.85 33.86 -2.03
C GLU A 100 3.97 33.50 -0.83
N VAL A 101 3.19 32.42 -0.91
CA VAL A 101 2.45 31.86 0.26
C VAL A 101 3.39 31.57 1.42
N GLU A 102 4.53 30.90 1.13
CA GLU A 102 5.51 30.57 2.18
C GLU A 102 6.16 31.83 2.78
N LYS A 103 6.44 32.87 1.97
CA LYS A 103 6.94 34.15 2.45
C LYS A 103 5.90 34.88 3.31
N ALA A 104 4.65 34.90 2.88
CA ALA A 104 3.56 35.51 3.64
C ALA A 104 3.37 34.82 4.99
N LYS A 105 3.40 33.49 5.05
CA LYS A 105 3.39 32.72 6.32
C LYS A 105 4.53 33.10 7.25
N ALA A 106 5.70 33.38 6.72
CA ALA A 106 6.86 33.80 7.51
C ALA A 106 6.72 35.22 8.09
N SER A 107 5.90 36.08 7.47
CA SER A 107 5.67 37.47 7.95
C SER A 107 4.62 37.58 9.05
N ASN A 108 3.91 36.50 9.39
CA ASN A 108 2.80 36.47 10.37
C ASN A 108 1.62 37.43 10.04
N ASP A 109 1.52 37.91 8.79
CA ASP A 109 0.41 38.74 8.31
C ASP A 109 -0.69 37.84 7.73
N ILE A 110 -1.79 37.70 8.44
CA ILE A 110 -2.91 36.82 8.07
C ILE A 110 -3.55 37.25 6.74
N VAL A 111 -3.63 38.57 6.46
CA VAL A 111 -4.24 39.07 5.22
C VAL A 111 -3.35 38.73 4.04
N ALA A 112 -2.05 38.98 4.15
CA ALA A 112 -1.09 38.62 3.11
C ALA A 112 -1.07 37.10 2.83
N VAL A 113 -1.24 36.26 3.84
CA VAL A 113 -1.35 34.80 3.67
C VAL A 113 -2.61 34.43 2.88
N LEU A 114 -3.76 35.01 3.22
CA LEU A 114 -5.02 34.71 2.53
C LEU A 114 -4.98 35.16 1.06
N ASP A 115 -4.44 36.33 0.78
CA ASP A 115 -4.31 36.83 -0.60
C ASP A 115 -3.39 35.95 -1.44
N ALA A 116 -2.22 35.56 -0.90
CA ALA A 116 -1.30 34.67 -1.57
C ALA A 116 -1.88 33.26 -1.79
N GLU A 117 -2.59 32.71 -0.80
CA GLU A 117 -3.28 31.41 -0.93
C GLU A 117 -4.41 31.49 -1.97
N HIS A 118 -5.15 32.59 -2.04
CA HIS A 118 -6.16 32.78 -3.07
C HIS A 118 -5.55 32.78 -4.48
N GLU A 119 -4.46 33.53 -4.69
CA GLU A 119 -3.76 33.59 -5.98
C GLU A 119 -3.23 32.21 -6.40
N ALA A 120 -2.59 31.50 -5.48
CA ALA A 120 -2.08 30.13 -5.72
C ALA A 120 -3.22 29.16 -6.08
N ASN A 121 -4.38 29.29 -5.45
CA ASN A 121 -5.56 28.47 -5.74
C ASN A 121 -6.17 28.80 -7.10
N VAL A 122 -6.26 30.08 -7.47
CA VAL A 122 -6.72 30.51 -8.80
C VAL A 122 -5.83 29.94 -9.90
N LEU A 123 -4.50 30.03 -9.73
CA LEU A 123 -3.54 29.45 -10.68
C LEU A 123 -3.63 27.92 -10.74
N HIS A 124 -3.89 27.27 -9.61
CA HIS A 124 -4.14 25.83 -9.59
C HIS A 124 -5.37 25.44 -10.41
N ILE A 125 -6.49 26.15 -10.25
CA ILE A 125 -7.73 25.92 -11.00
C ILE A 125 -7.50 26.15 -12.50
N LYS A 126 -6.81 27.23 -12.87
CA LYS A 126 -6.45 27.52 -14.28
C LYS A 126 -5.58 26.42 -14.89
N LEU A 127 -4.60 25.93 -14.13
CA LEU A 127 -3.73 24.84 -14.56
C LEU A 127 -4.50 23.54 -14.80
N GLU A 128 -5.37 23.17 -13.87
CA GLU A 128 -6.20 21.97 -14.01
C GLU A 128 -7.21 22.12 -15.17
N GLY A 129 -7.78 23.31 -15.36
CA GLY A 129 -8.62 23.62 -16.53
C GLY A 129 -7.88 23.43 -17.86
N ALA A 130 -6.67 23.99 -18.00
CA ALA A 130 -5.84 23.83 -19.20
C ALA A 130 -5.46 22.36 -19.46
N LYS A 131 -5.18 21.59 -18.41
CA LYS A 131 -4.93 20.14 -18.53
C LYS A 131 -6.17 19.38 -19.01
N GLU A 132 -7.34 19.71 -18.49
CA GLU A 132 -8.60 19.07 -18.90
C GLU A 132 -8.95 19.42 -20.34
N GLU A 133 -8.77 20.68 -20.76
CA GLU A 133 -8.95 21.09 -22.16
C GLU A 133 -7.98 20.34 -23.11
N ALA A 134 -6.68 20.30 -22.77
CA ALA A 134 -5.71 19.53 -23.52
C ALA A 134 -6.06 18.05 -23.59
N TYR A 135 -6.60 17.50 -22.49
CA TYR A 135 -7.09 16.12 -22.48
C TYR A 135 -8.28 15.91 -23.46
N GLN A 136 -9.25 16.80 -23.45
CA GLN A 136 -10.43 16.71 -24.33
C GLN A 136 -10.04 16.82 -25.81
N TYR A 137 -9.19 17.80 -26.18
CA TYR A 137 -8.69 17.90 -27.55
C TYR A 137 -7.90 16.66 -27.97
N ARG A 138 -7.08 16.12 -27.09
CA ARG A 138 -6.34 14.87 -27.34
C ARG A 138 -7.27 13.69 -27.63
N GLU A 139 -8.34 13.52 -26.85
CA GLU A 139 -9.32 12.47 -27.09
C GLU A 139 -10.05 12.66 -28.42
N HIS A 140 -10.41 13.90 -28.76
CA HIS A 140 -11.03 14.19 -30.07
C HIS A 140 -10.08 13.90 -31.22
N ILE A 141 -8.79 14.26 -31.11
CA ILE A 141 -7.78 13.94 -32.15
C ILE A 141 -7.62 12.42 -32.28
N ARG A 142 -7.55 11.67 -31.17
CA ARG A 142 -7.44 10.21 -31.18
C ARG A 142 -8.65 9.51 -31.82
N ALA A 143 -9.81 10.12 -31.73
CA ALA A 143 -11.03 9.60 -32.32
C ALA A 143 -11.09 9.77 -33.82
N LEU A 144 -10.28 10.65 -34.40
CA LEU A 144 -10.21 10.82 -35.85
C LEU A 144 -9.51 9.63 -36.49
N LEU A 145 -10.21 9.01 -37.44
CA LEU A 145 -9.72 7.89 -38.21
C LEU A 145 -9.43 8.37 -39.63
N PHE A 146 -8.24 8.07 -40.14
CA PHE A 146 -7.81 8.46 -41.48
C PHE A 146 -7.55 7.24 -42.34
N LYS A 147 -7.66 7.41 -43.65
CA LYS A 147 -7.15 6.51 -44.69
C LYS A 147 -6.06 7.21 -45.46
N CYS A 148 -5.00 6.47 -45.76
CA CYS A 148 -3.88 6.96 -46.55
C CYS A 148 -4.11 6.66 -48.03
N ILE A 149 -3.84 7.66 -48.87
CA ILE A 149 -3.84 7.55 -50.33
C ILE A 149 -2.47 8.02 -50.80
N GLU A 150 -1.77 7.17 -51.51
CA GLU A 150 -0.53 7.51 -52.20
C GLU A 150 -0.87 8.17 -53.54
N GLN A 151 -0.36 9.40 -53.74
CA GLN A 151 -0.55 10.12 -55.00
C GLN A 151 0.48 9.67 -56.05
N SER A 152 0.22 9.99 -57.32
CA SER A 152 1.07 9.64 -58.44
C SER A 152 2.48 10.23 -58.36
N ASP A 153 2.71 11.23 -57.48
CA ASP A 153 3.99 11.83 -57.17
C ASP A 153 4.71 11.18 -55.99
N GLY A 154 4.13 10.09 -55.40
CA GLY A 154 4.67 9.39 -54.24
C GLY A 154 4.37 10.09 -52.90
N SER A 155 3.62 11.19 -52.91
CA SER A 155 3.22 11.88 -51.68
C SER A 155 2.04 11.19 -51.00
N LEU A 156 2.09 11.08 -49.67
CA LEU A 156 1.03 10.50 -48.87
C LEU A 156 0.03 11.60 -48.45
N ARG A 157 -1.26 11.35 -48.70
CA ARG A 157 -2.35 12.20 -48.22
C ARG A 157 -3.32 11.42 -47.36
N PHE A 158 -3.78 12.05 -46.31
CA PHE A 158 -4.62 11.43 -45.29
C PHE A 158 -6.00 12.09 -45.28
N TYR A 159 -7.01 11.32 -45.58
CA TYR A 159 -8.42 11.72 -45.56
C TYR A 159 -9.13 11.11 -44.38
N LEU A 160 -10.13 11.79 -43.81
CA LEU A 160 -10.99 11.14 -42.82
C LEU A 160 -11.63 9.90 -43.43
N ALA A 161 -11.77 8.84 -42.65
CA ALA A 161 -12.26 7.55 -43.12
C ALA A 161 -13.65 7.63 -43.79
N ASN A 162 -14.43 8.66 -43.42
CA ASN A 162 -15.77 8.91 -43.98
C ASN A 162 -15.75 9.86 -45.20
N ASP A 163 -14.65 10.54 -45.49
CA ASP A 163 -14.53 11.59 -46.52
C ASP A 163 -13.54 11.20 -47.62
N VAL A 164 -13.31 9.92 -47.81
CA VAL A 164 -12.38 9.39 -48.83
C VAL A 164 -12.95 9.57 -50.22
N PRO A 165 -12.21 10.12 -51.19
CA PRO A 165 -12.63 10.20 -52.57
C PRO A 165 -12.94 8.80 -53.16
N THR A 166 -14.06 8.66 -53.87
CA THR A 166 -14.63 7.38 -54.30
C THR A 166 -13.76 6.62 -55.33
N GLU A 167 -12.81 7.30 -55.96
CA GLU A 167 -11.94 6.73 -57.02
C GLU A 167 -10.50 6.44 -56.56
N ALA A 168 -10.19 6.70 -55.28
CA ALA A 168 -8.82 6.57 -54.79
C ALA A 168 -8.61 5.24 -54.04
N ASP A 169 -7.60 4.50 -54.45
CA ASP A 169 -7.21 3.24 -53.81
C ASP A 169 -6.44 3.55 -52.52
N SER A 170 -6.99 3.10 -51.40
CA SER A 170 -6.34 3.29 -50.10
C SER A 170 -5.51 2.06 -49.73
N ASP A 171 -4.49 2.24 -48.93
CA ASP A 171 -3.64 1.15 -48.39
C ASP A 171 -4.39 0.13 -47.51
N GLY A 172 -5.71 0.28 -47.38
CA GLY A 172 -6.58 -0.60 -46.58
C GLY A 172 -6.41 -0.46 -45.05
N ARG A 173 -5.52 0.42 -44.60
CA ARG A 173 -5.25 0.63 -43.18
C ARG A 173 -6.03 1.79 -42.61
N ILE A 174 -6.21 1.76 -41.29
CA ILE A 174 -6.76 2.88 -40.53
C ILE A 174 -5.59 3.59 -39.85
N TRP A 175 -5.43 4.85 -40.17
CA TRP A 175 -4.39 5.71 -39.62
C TRP A 175 -4.94 6.65 -38.54
N ARG A 176 -4.11 7.03 -37.60
CA ARG A 176 -4.42 7.97 -36.50
C ARG A 176 -3.25 8.90 -36.27
N VAL A 177 -3.55 10.12 -35.81
CA VAL A 177 -2.51 11.04 -35.34
C VAL A 177 -1.93 10.55 -34.02
N LYS A 178 -0.62 10.40 -33.94
CA LYS A 178 0.09 10.08 -32.70
C LYS A 178 0.15 11.31 -31.83
N VAL A 179 -0.68 11.35 -30.78
CA VAL A 179 -0.77 12.48 -29.86
C VAL A 179 -0.41 12.05 -28.44
N GLY A 180 0.60 12.73 -27.87
CA GLY A 180 1.07 12.54 -26.50
C GLY A 180 0.68 13.69 -25.57
N ASN A 181 1.60 14.05 -24.65
CA ASN A 181 1.44 15.19 -23.74
C ASN A 181 2.25 16.42 -24.17
N LYS A 182 2.93 16.35 -25.31
CA LYS A 182 3.70 17.45 -25.88
C LYS A 182 2.95 18.05 -27.06
N PRO A 183 3.20 19.31 -27.43
CA PRO A 183 2.63 19.90 -28.64
C PRO A 183 2.98 19.05 -29.86
N ILE A 184 2.02 18.95 -30.79
CA ILE A 184 2.21 18.26 -32.06
C ILE A 184 2.97 19.20 -33.00
N ARG A 185 4.10 18.75 -33.51
CA ARG A 185 4.86 19.50 -34.51
C ARG A 185 4.10 19.51 -35.82
N THR A 186 3.74 20.69 -36.32
CA THR A 186 2.96 20.84 -37.55
C THR A 186 3.76 20.53 -38.82
N ASP A 187 5.09 20.66 -38.75
CA ASP A 187 6.05 20.31 -39.80
C ASP A 187 6.37 18.80 -39.85
N ALA A 188 6.07 18.05 -38.80
CA ALA A 188 6.34 16.64 -38.69
C ALA A 188 5.28 15.93 -37.80
N VAL A 189 4.06 15.90 -38.30
CA VAL A 189 2.95 15.17 -37.65
C VAL A 189 3.16 13.68 -37.86
N VAL A 190 3.22 12.94 -36.76
CA VAL A 190 3.39 11.48 -36.78
C VAL A 190 2.02 10.82 -36.94
N MET A 191 1.83 10.11 -38.03
CA MET A 191 0.67 9.26 -38.30
C MET A 191 1.03 7.82 -37.99
N THR A 192 0.16 7.10 -37.30
CA THR A 192 0.32 5.66 -36.99
C THR A 192 -0.75 4.86 -37.71
N GLY A 193 -0.34 3.96 -38.62
CA GLY A 193 -1.20 3.05 -39.38
C GLY A 193 -1.06 1.59 -39.01
N GLY A 194 -0.34 1.29 -37.93
CA GLY A 194 -0.08 -0.08 -37.46
C GLY A 194 0.23 -0.16 -35.98
N GLY A 195 0.71 -1.31 -35.55
CA GLY A 195 1.02 -1.58 -34.17
C GLY A 195 2.14 -0.69 -33.61
N ASP A 196 1.98 -0.23 -32.37
CA ASP A 196 3.00 0.57 -31.67
C ASP A 196 4.14 -0.32 -31.18
N VAL A 197 5.39 0.12 -31.40
CA VAL A 197 6.61 -0.55 -30.93
C VAL A 197 7.38 0.36 -29.98
N VAL A 198 8.37 -0.18 -29.29
CA VAL A 198 9.20 0.57 -28.34
C VAL A 198 9.94 1.72 -29.04
N GLY A 199 10.39 1.51 -30.28
CA GLY A 199 11.10 2.52 -31.06
C GLY A 199 12.55 2.71 -30.64
N GLU A 200 13.10 3.89 -30.89
CA GLU A 200 14.51 4.17 -30.58
C GLU A 200 14.75 4.26 -29.08
N ILE A 201 15.62 3.40 -28.59
CA ILE A 201 16.14 3.44 -27.21
C ILE A 201 17.54 4.05 -27.26
N PRO A 202 17.84 5.10 -26.46
CA PRO A 202 19.20 5.64 -26.39
C PRO A 202 20.22 4.55 -26.07
N ARG A 203 21.29 4.49 -26.88
CA ARG A 203 22.37 3.51 -26.69
C ARG A 203 23.25 3.89 -25.50
N GLY A 204 23.71 2.91 -24.76
CA GLY A 204 24.67 3.08 -23.68
C GLY A 204 24.04 3.34 -22.31
N LEU A 205 24.90 3.62 -21.36
CA LEU A 205 24.50 3.89 -19.99
C LEU A 205 24.11 5.37 -19.81
N PRO A 206 23.15 5.67 -18.91
CA PRO A 206 22.83 7.05 -18.56
C PRO A 206 24.06 7.76 -17.98
N SER A 207 24.16 9.06 -18.21
CA SER A 207 25.25 9.87 -17.67
C SER A 207 25.17 9.90 -16.14
N LEU A 208 26.30 9.59 -15.48
CA LEU A 208 26.41 9.72 -14.04
C LEU A 208 26.39 11.20 -13.65
N THR A 209 25.47 11.57 -12.78
CA THR A 209 25.34 12.95 -12.27
C THR A 209 25.01 12.92 -10.79
N VAL A 210 25.68 13.77 -10.03
CA VAL A 210 25.31 13.97 -8.63
C VAL A 210 24.04 14.82 -8.58
N PRO A 211 22.96 14.36 -7.95
CA PRO A 211 21.75 15.14 -7.83
C PRO A 211 22.02 16.48 -7.11
N GLN A 212 21.50 17.58 -7.66
CA GLN A 212 21.57 18.87 -6.98
C GLN A 212 20.56 18.87 -5.83
N VAL A 213 21.07 18.83 -4.61
CA VAL A 213 20.29 18.74 -3.40
C VAL A 213 19.96 20.14 -2.90
N GLN A 214 18.68 20.54 -3.01
CA GLN A 214 18.15 21.77 -2.41
C GLN A 214 17.27 21.41 -1.21
N PHE A 215 17.54 21.98 -0.05
CA PHE A 215 16.83 21.65 1.20
C PHE A 215 15.31 21.84 1.10
N LYS A 216 14.84 22.88 0.43
CA LYS A 216 13.40 23.09 0.20
C LYS A 216 12.75 21.99 -0.62
N VAL A 217 13.44 21.50 -1.66
CA VAL A 217 12.96 20.39 -2.50
C VAL A 217 12.91 19.10 -1.70
N ILE A 218 13.90 18.85 -0.83
CA ILE A 218 13.88 17.68 0.07
C ILE A 218 12.64 17.69 0.94
N LEU A 219 12.31 18.79 1.60
CA LEU A 219 11.14 18.89 2.47
C LEU A 219 9.83 18.62 1.71
N HIS A 220 9.70 19.11 0.48
CA HIS A 220 8.52 18.82 -0.36
C HIS A 220 8.43 17.38 -0.82
N LEU A 221 9.57 16.73 -1.07
CA LEU A 221 9.62 15.33 -1.49
C LEU A 221 9.57 14.34 -0.33
N LEU A 222 9.80 14.79 0.91
CA LEU A 222 9.88 13.92 2.09
C LEU A 222 8.63 13.03 2.28
N PRO A 223 7.38 13.54 2.17
CA PRO A 223 6.20 12.69 2.29
C PRO A 223 6.14 11.60 1.21
N PHE A 224 6.46 11.95 -0.03
CA PHE A 224 6.51 10.99 -1.14
C PHE A 224 7.62 9.96 -0.96
N ALA A 225 8.81 10.42 -0.53
CA ALA A 225 9.92 9.53 -0.22
C ALA A 225 9.57 8.56 0.92
N ALA A 226 8.88 9.02 1.96
CA ALA A 226 8.42 8.17 3.06
C ALA A 226 7.44 7.10 2.57
N ILE A 227 6.46 7.47 1.74
CA ILE A 227 5.48 6.53 1.15
C ILE A 227 6.19 5.51 0.26
N ILE A 228 7.07 5.95 -0.64
CA ILE A 228 7.82 5.07 -1.55
C ILE A 228 8.73 4.12 -0.75
N SER A 229 9.40 4.62 0.29
CA SER A 229 10.26 3.80 1.15
C SER A 229 9.47 2.75 1.90
N LEU A 230 8.30 3.12 2.45
CA LEU A 230 7.42 2.19 3.16
C LEU A 230 6.89 1.09 2.23
N LEU A 231 6.39 1.47 1.05
CA LEU A 231 5.92 0.53 0.04
C LEU A 231 7.04 -0.39 -0.45
N GLY A 232 8.18 0.18 -0.81
CA GLY A 232 9.33 -0.58 -1.28
C GLY A 232 9.84 -1.56 -0.21
N PHE A 233 9.87 -1.16 1.06
CA PHE A 233 10.22 -2.03 2.16
C PHE A 233 9.20 -3.15 2.35
N MET A 234 7.90 -2.84 2.39
CA MET A 234 6.84 -3.84 2.55
C MET A 234 6.88 -4.90 1.45
N GLU A 235 7.10 -4.48 0.21
CA GLU A 235 7.28 -5.39 -0.92
C GLU A 235 8.54 -6.24 -0.75
N ALA A 236 9.71 -5.62 -0.55
CA ALA A 236 10.99 -6.29 -0.42
C ALA A 236 11.01 -7.30 0.72
N ILE A 237 10.49 -6.94 1.92
CA ILE A 237 10.47 -7.82 3.08
C ILE A 237 9.51 -9.00 2.89
N SER A 238 8.38 -8.77 2.19
CA SER A 238 7.42 -9.83 1.87
C SER A 238 8.05 -10.88 0.95
N ILE A 239 8.77 -10.43 -0.08
CA ILE A 239 9.50 -11.29 -1.02
C ILE A 239 10.62 -12.03 -0.27
N ALA A 240 11.41 -11.32 0.51
CA ALA A 240 12.52 -11.87 1.26
C ALA A 240 12.05 -12.96 2.25
N LYS A 241 10.96 -12.73 2.99
CA LYS A 241 10.34 -13.74 3.87
C LYS A 241 9.85 -14.95 3.10
N ALA A 242 9.20 -14.75 1.95
CA ALA A 242 8.73 -15.85 1.11
C ALA A 242 9.88 -16.71 0.55
N MET A 243 11.00 -16.07 0.20
CA MET A 243 12.21 -16.78 -0.25
C MET A 243 12.94 -17.44 0.91
N ALA A 244 13.07 -16.77 2.05
CA ALA A 244 13.68 -17.31 3.27
C ALA A 244 12.95 -18.58 3.76
N ALA A 245 11.63 -18.60 3.70
CA ALA A 245 10.84 -19.78 4.04
C ALA A 245 11.16 -21.01 3.15
N LYS A 246 11.58 -20.78 1.89
CA LYS A 246 11.96 -21.85 0.96
C LYS A 246 13.43 -22.28 1.09
N THR A 247 14.31 -21.34 1.46
CA THR A 247 15.76 -21.58 1.51
C THR A 247 16.25 -21.92 2.91
N GLY A 248 15.44 -21.66 3.95
CA GLY A 248 15.86 -21.81 5.35
C GLY A 248 16.83 -20.72 5.83
N GLN A 249 17.11 -19.70 5.03
CA GLN A 249 18.01 -18.60 5.40
C GLN A 249 17.37 -17.71 6.47
N ARG A 250 18.17 -17.25 7.42
CA ARG A 250 17.75 -16.22 8.36
C ARG A 250 17.73 -14.86 7.66
N LEU A 251 16.65 -14.12 7.85
CA LEU A 251 16.47 -12.79 7.32
C LEU A 251 16.58 -11.76 8.43
N ASP A 252 17.41 -10.74 8.21
CA ASP A 252 17.44 -9.53 9.04
C ASP A 252 16.73 -8.39 8.30
N PRO A 253 15.53 -7.97 8.76
CA PRO A 253 14.77 -6.90 8.10
C PRO A 253 15.50 -5.56 8.07
N ASN A 254 16.34 -5.27 9.08
CA ASN A 254 17.08 -4.01 9.15
C ASN A 254 18.18 -3.97 8.08
N GLN A 255 18.87 -5.09 7.88
CA GLN A 255 19.90 -5.21 6.86
C GLN A 255 19.29 -5.09 5.45
N GLU A 256 18.12 -5.69 5.22
CA GLU A 256 17.38 -5.54 3.96
C GLU A 256 17.00 -4.07 3.70
N LEU A 257 16.53 -3.36 4.72
CA LEU A 257 16.16 -1.94 4.62
C LEU A 257 17.38 -1.06 4.29
N ILE A 258 18.52 -1.32 4.93
CA ILE A 258 19.78 -0.62 4.64
C ILE A 258 20.22 -0.89 3.20
N GLY A 259 20.19 -2.15 2.76
CA GLY A 259 20.55 -2.54 1.40
C GLY A 259 19.66 -1.86 0.34
N GLN A 260 18.35 -1.82 0.58
CA GLN A 260 17.38 -1.13 -0.27
C GLN A 260 17.66 0.38 -0.35
N GLY A 261 17.94 1.01 0.79
CA GLY A 261 18.28 2.43 0.85
C GLY A 261 19.55 2.76 0.07
N LEU A 262 20.62 1.99 0.27
CA LEU A 262 21.88 2.15 -0.46
C LEU A 262 21.70 1.94 -1.97
N ALA A 263 20.94 0.93 -2.39
CA ALA A 263 20.65 0.69 -3.81
C ALA A 263 19.96 1.88 -4.46
N ASN A 264 18.99 2.51 -3.78
CA ASN A 264 18.29 3.69 -4.27
C ASN A 264 19.18 4.95 -4.27
N MET A 265 20.05 5.12 -3.27
CA MET A 265 21.02 6.24 -3.25
C MET A 265 22.01 6.14 -4.41
N PHE A 266 22.59 4.98 -4.66
CA PHE A 266 23.49 4.79 -5.81
C PHE A 266 22.73 4.87 -7.14
N GLY A 267 21.50 4.37 -7.18
CA GLY A 267 20.63 4.51 -8.34
C GLY A 267 20.35 5.95 -8.73
N ALA A 268 20.21 6.86 -7.76
CA ALA A 268 19.97 8.27 -8.01
C ALA A 268 21.15 8.95 -8.77
N ILE A 269 22.39 8.51 -8.54
CA ILE A 269 23.57 8.97 -9.29
C ILE A 269 23.48 8.57 -10.76
N GLY A 270 22.89 7.39 -11.04
CA GLY A 270 22.63 6.90 -12.39
C GLY A 270 21.30 7.37 -12.98
N LYS A 271 20.62 8.34 -12.35
CA LYS A 271 19.30 8.87 -12.78
C LYS A 271 18.22 7.77 -12.87
N SER A 272 18.32 6.71 -12.06
CA SER A 272 17.30 5.66 -12.01
C SER A 272 16.08 6.11 -11.22
N TYR A 273 14.94 5.52 -11.56
CA TYR A 273 13.75 5.58 -10.71
C TYR A 273 14.00 4.81 -9.40
N PRO A 274 13.24 5.11 -8.32
CA PRO A 274 13.26 4.31 -7.11
C PRO A 274 12.98 2.84 -7.43
N THR A 275 13.76 1.93 -6.85
CA THR A 275 13.67 0.49 -7.08
C THR A 275 13.30 -0.24 -5.80
N SER A 276 12.59 -1.36 -5.95
CA SER A 276 12.24 -2.30 -4.89
C SER A 276 12.56 -3.73 -5.32
N GLY A 277 12.17 -4.70 -4.52
CA GLY A 277 12.24 -6.11 -4.86
C GLY A 277 11.34 -6.48 -6.04
N SER A 278 11.56 -7.66 -6.61
CA SER A 278 10.68 -8.23 -7.63
C SER A 278 10.42 -9.70 -7.32
N PHE A 279 9.16 -10.02 -6.99
CA PHE A 279 8.78 -11.39 -6.63
C PHE A 279 9.06 -12.38 -7.77
N SER A 280 8.66 -12.04 -9.00
CA SER A 280 8.83 -12.92 -10.16
C SER A 280 10.30 -13.17 -10.49
N ARG A 281 11.13 -12.12 -10.51
CA ARG A 281 12.57 -12.24 -10.76
C ARG A 281 13.28 -13.00 -9.65
N SER A 282 12.96 -12.74 -8.38
CA SER A 282 13.52 -13.45 -7.24
C SER A 282 13.13 -14.93 -7.26
N ALA A 283 11.88 -15.26 -7.60
CA ALA A 283 11.43 -16.64 -7.70
C ALA A 283 12.13 -17.39 -8.83
N VAL A 284 12.29 -16.78 -10.00
CA VAL A 284 13.02 -17.38 -11.13
C VAL A 284 14.51 -17.57 -10.78
N ASN A 285 15.13 -16.58 -10.14
CA ASN A 285 16.51 -16.67 -9.71
C ASN A 285 16.74 -17.85 -8.74
N LEU A 286 15.83 -18.00 -7.76
CA LEU A 286 15.87 -19.13 -6.84
C LEU A 286 15.63 -20.47 -7.54
N GLN A 287 14.66 -20.55 -8.47
CA GLN A 287 14.38 -21.76 -9.25
C GLN A 287 15.55 -22.15 -10.15
N ALA A 288 16.31 -21.16 -10.65
CA ALA A 288 17.54 -21.38 -11.42
C ALA A 288 18.71 -21.89 -10.56
N GLY A 289 18.55 -21.99 -9.23
CA GLY A 289 19.57 -22.51 -8.34
C GLY A 289 20.53 -21.46 -7.78
N ALA A 290 20.16 -20.19 -7.80
CA ALA A 290 20.96 -19.13 -7.18
C ALA A 290 21.05 -19.32 -5.65
N VAL A 291 22.28 -19.29 -5.13
CA VAL A 291 22.59 -19.48 -3.71
C VAL A 291 23.22 -18.25 -3.04
N SER A 292 23.58 -17.23 -3.83
CA SER A 292 24.21 -16.01 -3.32
C SER A 292 23.82 -14.77 -4.10
N GLY A 293 24.07 -13.58 -3.54
CA GLY A 293 23.84 -12.28 -4.19
C GLY A 293 24.67 -12.05 -5.46
N LEU A 294 25.69 -12.89 -5.71
CA LEU A 294 26.51 -12.80 -6.92
C LEU A 294 25.67 -12.98 -8.20
N SER A 295 24.57 -13.76 -8.13
CA SER A 295 23.65 -13.92 -9.26
C SER A 295 23.03 -12.59 -9.69
N SER A 296 22.75 -11.69 -8.74
CA SER A 296 22.24 -10.34 -9.04
C SER A 296 23.30 -9.46 -9.72
N VAL A 297 24.56 -9.63 -9.36
CA VAL A 297 25.68 -8.94 -10.03
C VAL A 297 25.79 -9.39 -11.49
N PHE A 298 25.73 -10.70 -11.76
CA PHE A 298 25.71 -11.22 -13.13
C PHE A 298 24.48 -10.74 -13.92
N THR A 299 23.33 -10.68 -13.29
CA THR A 299 22.11 -10.13 -13.92
C THR A 299 22.33 -8.67 -14.32
N SER A 300 22.88 -7.84 -13.43
CA SER A 300 23.19 -6.44 -13.72
C SER A 300 24.21 -6.29 -14.85
N LEU A 301 25.26 -7.11 -14.86
CA LEU A 301 26.26 -7.11 -15.93
C LEU A 301 25.62 -7.51 -17.28
N THR A 302 24.75 -8.50 -17.29
CA THR A 302 23.99 -8.90 -18.49
C THR A 302 23.14 -7.76 -19.01
N VAL A 303 22.44 -7.03 -18.13
CA VAL A 303 21.64 -5.86 -18.52
C VAL A 303 22.54 -4.77 -19.15
N VAL A 304 23.71 -4.51 -18.59
CA VAL A 304 24.70 -3.57 -19.18
C VAL A 304 25.10 -4.01 -20.60
N ILE A 305 25.41 -5.29 -20.78
CA ILE A 305 25.76 -5.84 -22.11
C ILE A 305 24.58 -5.66 -23.10
N VAL A 306 23.36 -5.95 -22.68
CA VAL A 306 22.15 -5.76 -23.49
C VAL A 306 21.97 -4.30 -23.90
N LEU A 307 22.19 -3.36 -22.97
CA LEU A 307 22.06 -1.93 -23.24
C LEU A 307 23.10 -1.42 -24.26
N PHE A 308 24.30 -2.00 -24.27
CA PHE A 308 25.33 -1.60 -25.23
C PHE A 308 25.18 -2.23 -26.62
N PHE A 309 24.80 -3.50 -26.69
CA PHE A 309 24.87 -4.28 -27.93
C PHE A 309 23.52 -4.66 -28.52
N LEU A 310 22.50 -4.93 -27.68
CA LEU A 310 21.22 -5.48 -28.11
C LEU A 310 20.08 -4.47 -28.16
N THR A 311 20.33 -3.21 -27.75
CA THR A 311 19.32 -2.14 -27.80
C THR A 311 18.67 -1.97 -29.19
N PRO A 312 19.41 -2.04 -30.32
CA PRO A 312 18.79 -1.92 -31.64
C PRO A 312 17.76 -3.03 -31.96
N LEU A 313 17.96 -4.24 -31.40
CA LEU A 313 17.01 -5.35 -31.59
C LEU A 313 15.69 -5.08 -30.87
N LEU A 314 15.71 -4.33 -29.78
CA LEU A 314 14.50 -3.98 -29.02
C LEU A 314 13.64 -2.92 -29.72
N TYR A 315 14.12 -2.27 -30.77
CA TYR A 315 13.38 -1.29 -31.56
C TYR A 315 12.01 -1.84 -32.00
N HIS A 316 11.99 -3.06 -32.55
CA HIS A 316 10.80 -3.71 -33.08
C HIS A 316 9.94 -4.42 -32.03
N LEU A 317 10.23 -4.24 -30.74
CA LEU A 317 9.46 -4.87 -29.66
C LEU A 317 8.06 -4.22 -29.55
N PRO A 318 6.97 -4.97 -29.79
CA PRO A 318 5.63 -4.40 -29.70
C PRO A 318 5.26 -4.00 -28.26
N GLN A 319 4.63 -2.83 -28.09
CA GLN A 319 4.16 -2.35 -26.78
C GLN A 319 3.18 -3.33 -26.11
N SER A 320 2.38 -4.04 -26.91
CA SER A 320 1.45 -5.06 -26.41
C SER A 320 2.15 -6.26 -25.77
N VAL A 321 3.38 -6.57 -26.19
CA VAL A 321 4.19 -7.64 -25.57
C VAL A 321 4.68 -7.21 -24.19
N LEU A 322 5.11 -5.97 -24.04
CA LEU A 322 5.45 -5.41 -22.71
C LEU A 322 4.24 -5.44 -21.77
N ALA A 323 3.07 -5.07 -22.27
CA ALA A 323 1.82 -5.18 -21.50
C ALA A 323 1.55 -6.64 -21.07
N ALA A 324 1.72 -7.62 -21.98
CA ALA A 324 1.55 -9.03 -21.66
C ALA A 324 2.56 -9.52 -20.60
N VAL A 325 3.83 -9.07 -20.68
CA VAL A 325 4.85 -9.38 -19.66
C VAL A 325 4.47 -8.82 -18.29
N ILE A 326 3.99 -7.57 -18.25
CA ILE A 326 3.52 -6.94 -17.00
C ILE A 326 2.32 -7.70 -16.46
N MET A 327 1.33 -8.03 -17.28
CA MET A 327 0.15 -8.80 -16.86
C MET A 327 0.53 -10.17 -16.29
N MET A 328 1.46 -10.89 -16.93
CA MET A 328 1.93 -12.19 -16.45
C MET A 328 2.62 -12.07 -15.08
N ALA A 329 3.38 -11.01 -14.84
CA ALA A 329 4.01 -10.73 -13.57
C ALA A 329 2.96 -10.39 -12.49
N VAL A 330 2.00 -9.50 -12.81
CA VAL A 330 0.96 -9.03 -11.87
C VAL A 330 0.00 -10.16 -11.46
N ILE A 331 -0.41 -11.02 -12.39
CA ILE A 331 -1.27 -12.18 -12.06
C ILE A 331 -0.63 -13.06 -10.99
N GLY A 332 0.70 -13.21 -11.02
CA GLY A 332 1.45 -13.94 -10.00
C GLY A 332 1.51 -13.27 -8.62
N LEU A 333 1.18 -11.99 -8.53
CA LEU A 333 1.15 -11.21 -7.29
C LEU A 333 -0.23 -11.18 -6.63
N LEU A 334 -1.28 -11.53 -7.36
CA LEU A 334 -2.65 -11.55 -6.83
C LEU A 334 -2.78 -12.66 -5.78
N ASN A 335 -2.74 -12.27 -4.52
CA ASN A 335 -2.86 -13.18 -3.38
C ASN A 335 -4.28 -13.16 -2.80
N VAL A 336 -5.23 -13.75 -3.53
CA VAL A 336 -6.63 -13.86 -3.07
C VAL A 336 -6.73 -14.65 -1.76
N SER A 337 -5.86 -15.66 -1.58
CA SER A 337 -5.84 -16.46 -0.35
C SER A 337 -5.45 -15.62 0.87
N GLY A 338 -4.64 -14.59 0.71
CA GLY A 338 -4.28 -13.64 1.76
C GLY A 338 -5.49 -12.85 2.28
N PHE A 339 -6.35 -12.39 1.37
CA PHE A 339 -7.60 -11.70 1.76
C PHE A 339 -8.55 -12.65 2.51
N ILE A 340 -8.70 -13.88 2.03
CA ILE A 340 -9.55 -14.90 2.68
C ILE A 340 -8.98 -15.26 4.06
N HIS A 341 -7.66 -15.38 4.18
CA HIS A 341 -7.00 -15.66 5.45
C HIS A 341 -7.18 -14.52 6.44
N ALA A 342 -6.96 -13.27 6.03
CA ALA A 342 -7.17 -12.09 6.86
C ALA A 342 -8.62 -12.00 7.36
N TRP A 343 -9.61 -12.26 6.48
CA TRP A 343 -11.03 -12.30 6.84
C TRP A 343 -11.37 -13.40 7.85
N ARG A 344 -10.78 -14.59 7.66
CA ARG A 344 -11.01 -15.72 8.57
C ARG A 344 -10.31 -15.53 9.92
N ALA A 345 -9.14 -14.91 9.93
CA ALA A 345 -8.42 -14.61 11.15
C ALA A 345 -9.16 -13.56 11.98
N GLN A 346 -9.51 -12.44 11.34
CA GLN A 346 -10.27 -11.36 11.97
C GLN A 346 -11.04 -10.61 10.87
N TRP A 347 -12.36 -10.55 10.99
CA TRP A 347 -13.23 -9.96 9.96
C TRP A 347 -12.89 -8.51 9.62
N TYR A 348 -12.48 -7.70 10.62
CA TYR A 348 -12.10 -6.30 10.42
C TYR A 348 -10.78 -6.14 9.67
N ASP A 349 -9.81 -7.06 9.82
CA ASP A 349 -8.56 -7.03 9.04
C ASP A 349 -8.85 -7.31 7.56
N GLY A 350 -9.76 -8.27 7.30
CA GLY A 350 -10.27 -8.51 5.95
C GLY A 350 -11.02 -7.31 5.37
N ALA A 351 -11.88 -6.67 6.17
CA ALA A 351 -12.62 -5.49 5.76
C ALA A 351 -11.68 -4.31 5.42
N ILE A 352 -10.68 -4.03 6.26
CA ILE A 352 -9.67 -3.00 6.00
C ILE A 352 -8.91 -3.29 4.71
N SER A 353 -8.51 -4.54 4.47
CA SER A 353 -7.81 -4.94 3.26
C SER A 353 -8.65 -4.68 2.00
N ILE A 354 -9.94 -5.01 2.04
CA ILE A 354 -10.87 -4.77 0.92
C ILE A 354 -11.09 -3.27 0.71
N ILE A 355 -11.38 -2.52 1.79
CA ILE A 355 -11.61 -1.07 1.71
C ILE A 355 -10.37 -0.36 1.15
N SER A 356 -9.17 -0.70 1.66
CA SER A 356 -7.92 -0.12 1.17
C SER A 356 -7.70 -0.42 -0.32
N CYS A 357 -7.96 -1.66 -0.76
CA CYS A 357 -7.86 -2.05 -2.16
C CYS A 357 -8.84 -1.26 -3.05
N VAL A 358 -10.10 -1.17 -2.65
CA VAL A 358 -11.15 -0.42 -3.39
C VAL A 358 -10.81 1.07 -3.45
N CYS A 359 -10.39 1.67 -2.33
CA CYS A 359 -9.98 3.07 -2.28
C CYS A 359 -8.76 3.33 -3.17
N THR A 360 -7.76 2.43 -3.16
CA THR A 360 -6.57 2.56 -4.02
C THR A 360 -6.95 2.55 -5.50
N LEU A 361 -7.89 1.69 -5.91
CA LEU A 361 -8.40 1.67 -7.28
C LEU A 361 -9.25 2.91 -7.63
N ALA A 362 -10.07 3.37 -6.70
CA ALA A 362 -10.94 4.52 -6.89
C ALA A 362 -10.16 5.84 -7.01
N PHE A 363 -9.10 5.99 -6.22
CA PHE A 363 -8.24 7.19 -6.23
C PHE A 363 -7.14 7.14 -7.30
N ALA A 364 -7.05 6.09 -8.12
CA ALA A 364 -6.04 6.02 -9.17
C ALA A 364 -6.09 7.28 -10.08
N PRO A 365 -4.92 7.94 -10.36
CA PRO A 365 -3.55 7.46 -10.19
C PRO A 365 -2.93 7.74 -8.80
N HIS A 366 -3.64 8.37 -7.86
CA HIS A 366 -3.16 8.72 -6.52
C HIS A 366 -3.24 7.52 -5.57
N LEU A 367 -2.33 6.55 -5.74
CA LEU A 367 -2.32 5.31 -4.94
C LEU A 367 -2.04 5.56 -3.45
N ASP A 368 -1.29 6.64 -3.16
CA ASP A 368 -0.97 7.13 -1.81
C ASP A 368 -2.22 7.34 -0.95
N LYS A 369 -3.29 7.93 -1.51
CA LYS A 369 -4.54 8.18 -0.80
C LYS A 369 -5.23 6.89 -0.34
N GLY A 370 -5.26 5.86 -1.19
CA GLY A 370 -5.85 4.57 -0.85
C GLY A 370 -5.07 3.84 0.24
N ILE A 371 -3.74 3.88 0.17
CA ILE A 371 -2.86 3.31 1.19
C ILE A 371 -3.04 4.04 2.52
N MET A 372 -3.10 5.39 2.49
CA MET A 372 -3.32 6.20 3.68
C MET A 372 -4.63 5.81 4.40
N VAL A 373 -5.71 5.59 3.65
CA VAL A 373 -6.99 5.08 4.22
C VAL A 373 -6.77 3.76 4.96
N GLY A 374 -6.05 2.81 4.36
CA GLY A 374 -5.75 1.53 4.99
C GLY A 374 -4.93 1.67 6.28
N VAL A 375 -3.90 2.52 6.27
CA VAL A 375 -3.06 2.80 7.45
C VAL A 375 -3.89 3.44 8.56
N ILE A 376 -4.68 4.47 8.26
CA ILE A 376 -5.55 5.15 9.24
C ILE A 376 -6.53 4.16 9.87
N LEU A 377 -7.23 3.35 9.07
CA LEU A 377 -8.16 2.35 9.57
C LEU A 377 -7.46 1.30 10.46
N SER A 378 -6.28 0.84 10.08
CA SER A 378 -5.49 -0.12 10.89
C SER A 378 -5.08 0.47 12.24
N VAL A 379 -4.63 1.74 12.24
CA VAL A 379 -4.27 2.45 13.47
C VAL A 379 -5.50 2.67 14.36
N LEU A 380 -6.63 3.05 13.79
CA LEU A 380 -7.88 3.23 14.54
C LEU A 380 -8.35 1.93 15.19
N VAL A 381 -8.29 0.80 14.47
CA VAL A 381 -8.65 -0.51 15.05
C VAL A 381 -7.65 -0.92 16.12
N PHE A 382 -6.35 -0.69 15.90
CA PHE A 382 -5.33 -0.94 16.92
C PHE A 382 -5.57 -0.13 18.19
N LEU A 383 -5.83 1.18 18.07
CA LEU A 383 -6.16 2.05 19.20
C LEU A 383 -7.42 1.59 19.92
N TYR A 384 -8.50 1.30 19.17
CA TYR A 384 -9.75 0.80 19.75
C TYR A 384 -9.55 -0.48 20.58
N LYS A 385 -8.77 -1.44 20.05
CA LYS A 385 -8.44 -2.67 20.77
C LYS A 385 -7.59 -2.41 22.02
N SER A 386 -6.61 -1.50 21.92
CA SER A 386 -5.76 -1.13 23.04
C SER A 386 -6.52 -0.42 24.15
N MET A 387 -7.55 0.36 23.78
CA MET A 387 -8.45 1.04 24.74
C MET A 387 -9.43 0.07 25.42
N ARG A 388 -9.74 -1.08 24.81
CA ARG A 388 -10.68 -2.06 25.36
C ARG A 388 -10.05 -3.45 25.40
N PRO A 389 -9.04 -3.66 26.24
CA PRO A 389 -8.43 -4.97 26.42
C PRO A 389 -9.44 -5.94 27.04
N THR A 390 -9.14 -7.23 26.94
CA THR A 390 -9.99 -8.25 27.53
C THR A 390 -9.96 -8.17 29.04
N VAL A 391 -11.13 -7.97 29.65
CA VAL A 391 -11.33 -8.08 31.11
C VAL A 391 -12.21 -9.30 31.35
N ALA A 392 -11.69 -10.27 32.08
CA ALA A 392 -12.38 -11.54 32.31
C ALA A 392 -12.52 -11.87 33.80
N SER A 393 -13.76 -12.19 34.20
CA SER A 393 -13.97 -12.84 35.50
C SER A 393 -13.46 -14.27 35.42
N LEU A 394 -12.71 -14.71 36.43
CA LEU A 394 -12.16 -16.06 36.52
C LEU A 394 -12.85 -16.89 37.60
N ALA A 395 -12.97 -18.18 37.35
CA ALA A 395 -13.40 -19.18 38.32
C ALA A 395 -12.59 -20.47 38.15
N ARG A 396 -12.63 -21.34 39.17
CA ARG A 396 -11.88 -22.59 39.17
C ARG A 396 -12.57 -23.63 38.26
N HIS A 397 -11.82 -24.17 37.32
CA HIS A 397 -12.26 -25.21 36.41
C HIS A 397 -11.95 -26.60 36.97
N SER A 398 -12.56 -27.66 36.39
CA SER A 398 -12.41 -29.08 36.82
C SER A 398 -10.96 -29.58 36.78
N ASP A 399 -10.10 -28.98 35.95
CA ASP A 399 -8.68 -29.30 35.87
C ASP A 399 -7.81 -28.53 36.89
N GLN A 400 -8.43 -27.88 37.87
CA GLN A 400 -7.81 -27.05 38.90
C GLN A 400 -7.24 -25.72 38.38
N SER A 401 -7.30 -25.43 37.08
CA SER A 401 -6.89 -24.15 36.51
C SER A 401 -7.97 -23.06 36.69
N PHE A 402 -7.57 -21.78 36.60
CA PHE A 402 -8.52 -20.66 36.60
C PHE A 402 -8.82 -20.26 35.15
N ARG A 403 -10.10 -20.29 34.80
CA ARG A 403 -10.56 -20.00 33.45
C ARG A 403 -11.66 -18.95 33.45
N CYS A 404 -11.86 -18.33 32.27
CA CYS A 404 -12.90 -17.34 32.07
C CYS A 404 -14.30 -17.93 32.29
N VAL A 405 -15.06 -17.29 33.14
CA VAL A 405 -16.41 -17.71 33.54
C VAL A 405 -17.35 -17.79 32.34
N THR A 406 -17.36 -16.75 31.50
CA THR A 406 -18.28 -16.68 30.37
C THR A 406 -17.94 -17.67 29.26
N THR A 407 -16.66 -18.00 29.07
CA THR A 407 -16.22 -18.93 28.01
C THR A 407 -16.49 -20.39 28.39
N HIS A 408 -16.44 -20.72 29.67
CA HIS A 408 -16.53 -22.10 30.18
C HIS A 408 -17.79 -22.35 31.03
N ASP A 409 -18.72 -21.39 31.08
CA ASP A 409 -19.96 -21.46 31.86
C ASP A 409 -19.73 -21.92 33.33
N LEU A 410 -18.78 -21.20 34.01
CA LEU A 410 -18.36 -21.54 35.35
C LEU A 410 -19.17 -20.77 36.38
N LYS A 411 -19.40 -21.38 37.56
CA LYS A 411 -19.99 -20.69 38.71
C LYS A 411 -18.94 -19.84 39.41
N GLU A 412 -19.27 -18.58 39.69
CA GLU A 412 -18.43 -17.67 40.45
C GLU A 412 -18.74 -17.74 41.96
N CYS A 413 -17.75 -17.41 42.77
CA CYS A 413 -17.96 -17.15 44.20
C CYS A 413 -18.77 -15.86 44.38
N ARG A 414 -19.68 -15.87 45.36
CA ARG A 414 -20.52 -14.70 45.68
C ARG A 414 -19.75 -13.62 46.44
N TYR A 415 -18.72 -13.99 47.17
CA TYR A 415 -17.96 -13.13 48.11
C TYR A 415 -16.62 -12.68 47.58
N ILE A 416 -16.00 -13.46 46.67
CA ILE A 416 -14.71 -13.15 46.05
C ILE A 416 -14.90 -13.09 44.56
N SER A 417 -14.38 -12.05 43.93
CA SER A 417 -14.31 -11.95 42.48
C SER A 417 -12.89 -11.81 41.99
N MET A 418 -12.51 -12.62 41.03
CA MET A 418 -11.21 -12.57 40.38
C MET A 418 -11.36 -11.93 39.01
N VAL A 419 -10.67 -10.82 38.78
CA VAL A 419 -10.73 -10.05 37.54
C VAL A 419 -9.35 -10.06 36.90
N ARG A 420 -9.24 -10.66 35.73
CA ARG A 420 -8.02 -10.64 34.93
C ARG A 420 -8.12 -9.56 33.87
N PHE A 421 -7.08 -8.76 33.80
CA PHE A 421 -6.90 -7.72 32.78
C PHE A 421 -5.76 -8.15 31.85
N ASP A 422 -6.04 -8.29 30.54
CA ASP A 422 -5.09 -8.78 29.55
C ASP A 422 -4.55 -7.64 28.69
N GLY A 423 -3.42 -7.07 29.06
CA GLY A 423 -2.72 -6.02 28.31
C GLY A 423 -2.00 -5.00 29.20
N PRO A 424 -1.26 -4.05 28.62
CA PRO A 424 -0.67 -2.94 29.36
C PRO A 424 -1.78 -2.06 29.95
N LEU A 425 -1.58 -1.58 31.17
CA LEU A 425 -2.50 -0.64 31.82
C LEU A 425 -1.96 0.78 31.67
N PHE A 426 -2.64 1.62 30.90
CA PHE A 426 -2.17 2.96 30.55
C PHE A 426 -3.34 3.94 30.38
N PHE A 427 -3.02 5.22 30.17
CA PHE A 427 -3.99 6.31 30.17
C PHE A 427 -5.26 6.04 29.30
N ALA A 428 -5.12 5.32 28.19
CA ALA A 428 -6.23 5.12 27.27
C ALA A 428 -7.21 4.01 27.70
N ASN A 429 -6.83 3.11 28.61
CA ASN A 429 -7.67 2.00 29.07
C ASN A 429 -7.85 1.90 30.59
N ALA A 430 -7.22 2.78 31.34
CA ALA A 430 -7.34 2.81 32.79
C ALA A 430 -8.80 3.00 33.25
N SER A 431 -9.52 3.94 32.65
CA SER A 431 -10.95 4.14 32.92
C SER A 431 -11.81 2.92 32.55
N TYR A 432 -11.41 2.17 31.53
CA TYR A 432 -12.14 0.95 31.14
C TYR A 432 -12.01 -0.15 32.21
N LEU A 433 -10.86 -0.32 32.83
CA LEU A 433 -10.68 -1.20 33.97
C LEU A 433 -11.58 -0.77 35.14
N GLU A 434 -11.57 0.52 35.47
CA GLU A 434 -12.42 1.10 36.52
C GLU A 434 -13.90 0.80 36.28
N ASP A 435 -14.41 1.08 35.07
CA ASP A 435 -15.80 0.82 34.69
C ASP A 435 -16.19 -0.66 34.86
N GLN A 436 -15.29 -1.59 34.46
CA GLN A 436 -15.56 -3.01 34.61
C GLN A 436 -15.62 -3.45 36.07
N ILE A 437 -14.75 -2.92 36.93
CA ILE A 437 -14.75 -3.19 38.37
C ILE A 437 -15.99 -2.58 39.03
N MET A 438 -16.35 -1.34 38.70
CA MET A 438 -17.56 -0.71 39.21
C MET A 438 -18.81 -1.47 38.82
N LYS A 439 -18.91 -1.92 37.56
CA LYS A 439 -20.01 -2.77 37.10
C LYS A 439 -20.10 -4.08 37.87
N LEU A 440 -18.96 -4.69 38.19
CA LEU A 440 -18.90 -5.90 38.97
C LEU A 440 -19.44 -5.69 40.40
N MET A 441 -19.05 -4.58 41.05
CA MET A 441 -19.52 -4.22 42.38
C MET A 441 -21.04 -3.99 42.41
N LEU A 442 -21.61 -3.41 41.35
CA LEU A 442 -23.05 -3.21 41.25
C LEU A 442 -23.84 -4.50 41.02
N THR A 443 -23.24 -5.49 40.35
CA THR A 443 -23.91 -6.74 40.02
C THR A 443 -23.86 -7.79 41.14
N LYS A 444 -22.88 -7.69 42.05
CA LYS A 444 -22.64 -8.69 43.13
C LYS A 444 -22.90 -8.10 44.51
N ASN A 445 -24.13 -8.16 45.00
CA ASN A 445 -24.54 -7.55 46.30
C ASN A 445 -23.85 -8.14 47.55
N LYS A 446 -23.20 -9.29 47.44
CA LYS A 446 -22.52 -9.96 48.57
C LYS A 446 -20.98 -9.98 48.43
N LEU A 447 -20.45 -9.18 47.49
CA LEU A 447 -19.02 -9.09 47.26
C LEU A 447 -18.28 -8.52 48.50
N ARG A 448 -17.24 -9.19 48.93
CA ARG A 448 -16.40 -8.79 50.09
C ARG A 448 -14.96 -8.53 49.66
N HIS A 449 -14.50 -9.14 48.57
CA HIS A 449 -13.12 -9.03 48.13
C HIS A 449 -12.99 -9.13 46.59
N ILE A 450 -12.14 -8.28 46.04
CA ILE A 450 -11.78 -8.30 44.63
C ILE A 450 -10.30 -8.66 44.47
N ILE A 451 -9.97 -9.66 43.66
CA ILE A 451 -8.60 -10.00 43.32
C ILE A 451 -8.36 -9.58 41.88
N ILE A 452 -7.49 -8.58 41.68
CA ILE A 452 -7.02 -8.24 40.33
C ILE A 452 -5.88 -9.20 39.97
N VAL A 453 -6.13 -10.02 38.96
CA VAL A 453 -5.15 -10.98 38.45
C VAL A 453 -4.24 -10.26 37.48
N SER A 454 -3.07 -9.85 37.97
CA SER A 454 -2.16 -8.89 37.32
C SER A 454 -1.12 -9.55 36.40
N ASN A 455 -1.12 -10.88 36.26
CA ASN A 455 -0.18 -11.58 35.37
C ASN A 455 -0.40 -11.22 33.87
N GLY A 456 -1.58 -10.73 33.51
CA GLY A 456 -1.88 -10.20 32.20
C GLY A 456 -1.43 -8.74 31.99
N ILE A 457 -1.13 -8.01 33.07
CA ILE A 457 -0.63 -6.63 33.01
C ILE A 457 0.88 -6.69 32.84
N ASN A 458 1.35 -6.43 31.61
CA ASN A 458 2.77 -6.56 31.27
C ASN A 458 3.52 -5.22 31.32
N ASP A 459 2.79 -4.10 31.39
CA ASP A 459 3.34 -2.76 31.51
C ASP A 459 2.32 -1.83 32.18
N ILE A 460 2.77 -0.74 32.82
CA ILE A 460 1.92 0.24 33.48
C ILE A 460 2.54 1.63 33.38
N ASP A 461 1.73 2.62 32.99
CA ASP A 461 2.11 4.03 33.00
C ASP A 461 1.61 4.75 34.29
N ALA A 462 1.93 6.04 34.38
CA ALA A 462 1.53 6.85 35.52
C ALA A 462 0.00 6.91 35.71
N SER A 463 -0.76 7.02 34.62
CA SER A 463 -2.23 7.06 34.68
C SER A 463 -2.85 5.73 35.06
N GLY A 464 -2.24 4.62 34.62
CA GLY A 464 -2.66 3.27 35.00
C GLY A 464 -2.44 3.03 36.48
N GLU A 465 -1.29 3.46 37.02
CA GLU A 465 -0.98 3.36 38.46
C GLU A 465 -1.91 4.23 39.31
N GLU A 466 -2.12 5.49 38.93
CA GLU A 466 -3.03 6.40 39.60
C GLU A 466 -4.47 5.83 39.64
N THR A 467 -4.94 5.24 38.54
CA THR A 467 -6.24 4.57 38.50
C THR A 467 -6.33 3.38 39.45
N LEU A 468 -5.28 2.53 39.52
CA LEU A 468 -5.23 1.44 40.49
C LEU A 468 -5.27 1.99 41.93
N SER A 469 -4.52 3.06 42.20
CA SER A 469 -4.47 3.73 43.47
C SER A 469 -5.83 4.27 43.92
N LEU A 470 -6.56 4.92 43.01
CA LEU A 470 -7.94 5.41 43.22
C LEU A 470 -8.94 4.27 43.40
N LEU A 471 -8.78 3.17 42.65
CA LEU A 471 -9.61 1.97 42.80
C LEU A 471 -9.49 1.34 44.18
N VAL A 472 -8.30 1.29 44.79
CA VAL A 472 -8.11 0.82 46.15
C VAL A 472 -8.96 1.63 47.14
N ASP A 473 -8.91 2.95 47.06
CA ASP A 473 -9.67 3.84 47.95
C ASP A 473 -11.19 3.65 47.75
N ARG A 474 -11.64 3.59 46.52
CA ARG A 474 -13.05 3.47 46.15
C ARG A 474 -13.66 2.12 46.55
N ILE A 475 -12.96 1.04 46.34
CA ILE A 475 -13.40 -0.31 46.68
C ILE A 475 -13.47 -0.45 48.20
N ARG A 476 -12.47 0.06 48.94
CA ARG A 476 -12.43 0.01 50.39
C ARG A 476 -13.50 0.90 51.02
N SER A 477 -13.78 2.08 50.46
CA SER A 477 -14.86 2.94 50.93
C SER A 477 -16.26 2.32 50.76
N ALA A 478 -16.41 1.38 49.85
CA ALA A 478 -17.63 0.58 49.68
C ALA A 478 -17.69 -0.65 50.62
N GLY A 479 -16.73 -0.81 51.54
CA GLY A 479 -16.68 -1.96 52.45
C GLY A 479 -16.20 -3.27 51.82
N ILE A 480 -15.62 -3.19 50.62
CA ILE A 480 -15.03 -4.32 49.89
C ILE A 480 -13.51 -4.17 49.96
N ASP A 481 -12.77 -5.25 50.10
CA ASP A 481 -11.32 -5.20 50.06
C ASP A 481 -10.77 -5.60 48.67
N ILE A 482 -9.51 -5.26 48.41
CA ILE A 482 -8.86 -5.49 47.12
C ILE A 482 -7.45 -6.04 47.29
N SER A 483 -7.05 -6.97 46.43
CA SER A 483 -5.69 -7.52 46.38
C SER A 483 -5.23 -7.68 44.93
N LEU A 484 -3.91 -7.68 44.74
CA LEU A 484 -3.26 -8.01 43.49
C LEU A 484 -2.66 -9.41 43.54
N SER A 485 -2.72 -10.14 42.44
CA SER A 485 -2.11 -11.46 42.33
C SER A 485 -1.26 -11.58 41.07
N GLY A 486 -0.05 -12.15 41.18
CA GLY A 486 0.81 -12.44 40.05
C GLY A 486 1.35 -11.18 39.34
N VAL A 487 1.72 -10.16 40.08
CA VAL A 487 2.28 -8.91 39.52
C VAL A 487 3.64 -9.19 38.91
N ASN A 488 3.83 -8.79 37.66
CA ASN A 488 5.09 -8.90 36.90
C ASN A 488 6.19 -8.00 37.50
N GLU A 489 7.43 -8.39 37.37
CA GLU A 489 8.57 -7.63 37.91
C GLU A 489 8.66 -6.21 37.35
N ALA A 490 8.37 -6.02 36.06
CA ALA A 490 8.39 -4.71 35.42
C ALA A 490 7.34 -3.77 36.06
N VAL A 491 6.12 -4.27 36.21
CA VAL A 491 5.02 -3.54 36.86
C VAL A 491 5.30 -3.29 38.32
N MET A 492 5.80 -4.30 39.08
CA MET A 492 6.16 -4.18 40.46
C MET A 492 7.23 -3.11 40.70
N LYS A 493 8.20 -2.97 39.79
CA LYS A 493 9.21 -1.92 39.85
C LYS A 493 8.61 -0.50 39.76
N VAL A 494 7.55 -0.33 38.96
CA VAL A 494 6.82 0.95 38.89
C VAL A 494 6.02 1.18 40.16
N LEU A 495 5.23 0.19 40.60
CA LEU A 495 4.41 0.27 41.81
C LEU A 495 5.23 0.58 43.08
N LYS A 496 6.42 0.00 43.20
CA LYS A 496 7.34 0.31 44.33
C LYS A 496 7.86 1.75 44.29
N ARG A 497 8.10 2.33 43.12
CA ARG A 497 8.54 3.73 42.97
C ARG A 497 7.46 4.75 43.35
N THR A 498 6.19 4.37 43.22
CA THR A 498 5.03 5.21 43.55
C THR A 498 4.47 4.93 44.94
N HIS A 499 5.13 4.08 45.74
CA HIS A 499 4.67 3.68 47.08
C HIS A 499 3.28 3.03 47.11
N PHE A 500 2.88 2.42 45.98
CA PHE A 500 1.60 1.73 45.90
C PHE A 500 1.49 0.51 46.82
N PRO A 501 2.56 -0.30 47.08
CA PRO A 501 2.50 -1.41 48.02
C PRO A 501 2.14 -0.97 49.44
N GLU A 502 2.63 0.19 49.90
CA GLU A 502 2.29 0.75 51.21
C GLU A 502 0.81 1.16 51.26
N LYS A 503 0.25 1.64 50.16
CA LYS A 503 -1.15 2.06 50.06
C LYS A 503 -2.11 0.89 50.06
N ILE A 504 -1.85 -0.15 49.27
CA ILE A 504 -2.72 -1.33 49.21
C ILE A 504 -2.51 -2.26 50.42
N GLY A 505 -1.33 -2.22 51.03
CA GLY A 505 -0.83 -3.16 52.02
C GLY A 505 0.00 -4.27 51.37
N GLU A 506 1.22 -4.48 51.87
CA GLU A 506 2.13 -5.50 51.29
C GLU A 506 1.53 -6.92 51.37
N ASP A 507 0.70 -7.19 52.37
CA ASP A 507 -0.06 -8.44 52.57
C ASP A 507 -1.22 -8.63 51.58
N HIS A 508 -1.54 -7.62 50.76
CA HIS A 508 -2.54 -7.69 49.69
C HIS A 508 -1.92 -7.91 48.32
N ILE A 509 -0.61 -8.12 48.23
CA ILE A 509 0.09 -8.44 46.99
C ILE A 509 0.59 -9.88 47.05
N TYR A 510 -0.07 -10.77 46.34
CA TYR A 510 0.22 -12.20 46.35
C TYR A 510 1.05 -12.64 45.13
N PRO A 511 2.02 -13.56 45.32
CA PRO A 511 2.83 -14.08 44.21
C PRO A 511 2.01 -14.93 43.24
N THR A 512 0.99 -15.64 43.72
CA THR A 512 0.13 -16.51 42.90
C THR A 512 -1.35 -16.36 43.27
N MET A 513 -2.23 -16.78 42.36
CA MET A 513 -3.67 -16.79 42.63
C MET A 513 -4.05 -17.78 43.75
N GLU A 514 -3.37 -18.92 43.81
CA GLU A 514 -3.61 -19.94 44.81
C GLU A 514 -3.31 -19.40 46.23
N ALA A 515 -2.19 -18.68 46.37
CA ALA A 515 -1.83 -18.04 47.64
C ALA A 515 -2.88 -16.99 48.03
N ALA A 516 -3.30 -16.15 47.09
CA ALA A 516 -4.34 -15.14 47.33
C ALA A 516 -5.67 -15.77 47.74
N ILE A 517 -6.14 -16.79 47.05
CA ILE A 517 -7.41 -17.46 47.39
C ILE A 517 -7.33 -18.15 48.75
N SER A 518 -6.23 -18.85 49.06
CA SER A 518 -6.07 -19.55 50.33
C SER A 518 -6.20 -18.62 51.53
N ASP A 519 -5.57 -17.46 51.48
CA ASP A 519 -5.62 -16.48 52.56
C ASP A 519 -6.98 -15.73 52.60
N ILE A 520 -7.42 -15.20 51.46
CA ILE A 520 -8.63 -14.38 51.35
C ILE A 520 -9.89 -15.21 51.63
N HIS A 521 -9.95 -16.48 51.18
CA HIS A 521 -11.08 -17.35 51.43
C HIS A 521 -11.29 -17.55 52.94
N GLY A 522 -10.23 -17.79 53.69
CA GLY A 522 -10.28 -17.93 55.16
C GLY A 522 -10.80 -16.68 55.87
N LYS A 523 -10.53 -15.48 55.32
CA LYS A 523 -10.98 -14.19 55.87
C LYS A 523 -12.44 -13.88 55.52
N THR A 524 -12.86 -14.15 54.28
CA THR A 524 -14.15 -13.74 53.73
C THR A 524 -15.31 -14.71 54.00
N HIS A 525 -15.02 -15.98 54.29
CA HIS A 525 -16.02 -17.05 54.47
C HIS A 525 -16.22 -17.51 55.93
N LYS A 526 -15.62 -16.84 56.94
CA LYS A 526 -15.72 -17.22 58.37
C LYS A 526 -17.12 -17.26 58.92
N ASP A 527 -18.02 -16.37 58.44
CA ASP A 527 -19.36 -16.20 58.97
C ASP A 527 -20.46 -16.60 57.96
N VAL A 528 -20.17 -17.55 57.07
CA VAL A 528 -21.04 -17.86 55.91
C VAL A 528 -21.47 -19.32 55.96
N GLU A 529 -22.77 -19.57 55.85
CA GLU A 529 -23.36 -20.92 55.68
C GLU A 529 -23.17 -21.57 54.29
N GLU A 530 -22.28 -21.03 53.45
CA GLU A 530 -22.02 -21.53 52.11
C GLU A 530 -21.19 -22.84 52.18
N LYS A 531 -21.89 -23.98 52.12
CA LYS A 531 -21.25 -25.32 52.23
C LYS A 531 -20.26 -25.63 51.09
N PHE A 532 -20.35 -24.92 49.94
CA PHE A 532 -19.54 -25.17 48.76
C PHE A 532 -19.15 -23.85 48.07
N CYS A 533 -17.92 -23.42 48.20
CA CYS A 533 -17.38 -22.30 47.43
C CYS A 533 -16.75 -22.81 46.12
N PRO A 534 -17.12 -22.28 44.95
CA PRO A 534 -16.59 -22.71 43.65
C PRO A 534 -15.07 -22.48 43.48
N LEU A 535 -14.45 -21.68 44.33
CA LEU A 535 -13.01 -21.44 44.29
C LEU A 535 -12.19 -22.54 45.00
N VAL A 536 -12.76 -23.21 45.99
CA VAL A 536 -12.10 -24.27 46.78
C VAL A 536 -12.54 -25.64 46.37
N THR A 537 -13.86 -25.82 46.13
CA THR A 537 -14.45 -27.10 45.74
C THR A 537 -14.95 -27.03 44.29
N VAL A 538 -14.37 -27.85 43.43
CA VAL A 538 -14.81 -27.91 42.03
C VAL A 538 -16.25 -28.49 41.99
N CYS A 539 -17.24 -27.63 41.87
CA CYS A 539 -18.60 -28.04 41.61
C CYS A 539 -18.74 -28.38 40.11
N ARG A 540 -18.75 -29.67 39.77
CA ARG A 540 -19.28 -30.10 38.48
C ARG A 540 -20.76 -29.70 38.44
N THR A 541 -21.13 -28.84 37.51
CA THR A 541 -22.54 -28.75 37.09
C THR A 541 -22.89 -30.08 36.45
N ALA A 542 -23.84 -30.79 37.03
CA ALA A 542 -24.44 -31.97 36.44
C ALA A 542 -25.19 -31.59 35.17
#